data_69a21afba469b3070dcb8c3350d15636
#
_entry.id   69a21afba469b3070dcb8c3350d15636
#
_cell.length_a   1.000
_cell.length_b   1.000
_cell.length_c   1.000
_cell.angle_alpha   90.00
_cell.angle_beta   90.00
_cell.angle_gamma   90.00
#
_symmetry.space_group_name_H-M   'P 1'
#
loop_
_entity.id
_entity.type
_entity.pdbx_description
1 polymer ?
#
loop_
_entity_poly.entity_id
_entity_poly.type
_entity_poly.pdbx_seq_one_letter_code
_entity_poly.pdbx_strand_id
1 'polypeptide(L)'
;MLFHIQGWVYKRQDNIGFSAMTKIKFVFFFLLIAGITPAATGACPVQTPDGVADKFYSTYVFSDTGFKSEKDQLAFFQNYLTPSLYQLIVGAYDRNKRDYAIDPTAKPTFGDGIIFTSYPSDSYYEKFDGVTLPSSFKPGDNNVTVTLHFHFSVDDKKAWQDEALMARSADDGCWQIDNIIFHEDEDNSVLSLKEWLKKGIESPAE
;
A
#
# COMPACT_ATOMS: atom_id res chain seq x y z
N MET A 1 -25.11 -15.86 41.34
CA MET A 1 -25.65 -15.31 40.09
C MET A 1 -25.45 -16.36 39.01
N LEU A 2 -26.54 -17.07 38.67
CA LEU A 2 -26.52 -18.28 37.82
C LEU A 2 -26.65 -17.85 36.36
N PHE A 3 -25.71 -18.24 35.49
CA PHE A 3 -25.88 -18.15 34.05
C PHE A 3 -26.38 -19.46 33.47
N HIS A 4 -27.51 -19.38 32.84
CA HIS A 4 -28.20 -20.47 32.15
C HIS A 4 -27.54 -20.73 30.81
N ILE A 5 -27.11 -21.98 30.58
CA ILE A 5 -26.66 -22.48 29.28
C ILE A 5 -27.83 -23.16 28.61
N GLN A 6 -28.35 -22.63 27.53
CA GLN A 6 -29.36 -23.33 26.72
C GLN A 6 -28.66 -24.19 25.66
N GLY A 7 -28.84 -25.49 25.79
CA GLY A 7 -28.40 -26.48 24.82
C GLY A 7 -29.34 -26.55 23.61
N TRP A 8 -28.75 -26.63 22.44
CA TRP A 8 -29.46 -26.96 21.20
C TRP A 8 -29.39 -28.46 20.96
N VAL A 9 -30.59 -29.11 20.99
CA VAL A 9 -30.80 -30.53 20.69
C VAL A 9 -30.88 -30.71 19.18
N TYR A 10 -29.97 -31.51 18.65
CA TYR A 10 -29.98 -31.97 17.26
C TYR A 10 -30.94 -33.14 17.11
N LYS A 11 -32.02 -32.97 16.36
CA LYS A 11 -33.00 -34.01 16.06
C LYS A 11 -32.62 -34.74 14.78
N ARG A 12 -32.25 -36.00 14.95
CA ARG A 12 -31.97 -36.96 13.88
C ARG A 12 -33.31 -37.42 13.29
N GLN A 13 -33.48 -37.35 11.96
CA GLN A 13 -34.55 -38.05 11.24
C GLN A 13 -33.93 -39.09 10.32
N ASP A 14 -34.24 -40.33 10.66
CA ASP A 14 -33.92 -41.50 9.85
C ASP A 14 -35.08 -41.82 8.90
N ASN A 15 -34.68 -42.38 7.75
CA ASN A 15 -35.40 -43.34 6.88
C ASN A 15 -36.70 -42.94 6.18
N ILE A 16 -36.66 -42.99 4.86
CA ILE A 16 -37.65 -43.72 4.02
C ILE A 16 -37.04 -44.03 2.65
N GLY A 17 -36.88 -45.30 2.31
CA GLY A 17 -37.59 -45.98 1.26
C GLY A 17 -36.88 -46.07 -0.13
N PHE A 18 -36.32 -47.23 -0.39
CA PHE A 18 -35.94 -47.72 -1.73
C PHE A 18 -37.17 -47.81 -2.64
N SER A 19 -37.06 -47.28 -3.86
CA SER A 19 -37.83 -47.83 -5.01
C SER A 19 -37.09 -47.59 -6.31
N ALA A 20 -37.23 -48.56 -7.16
CA ALA A 20 -36.50 -49.04 -8.30
C ALA A 20 -36.45 -48.12 -9.56
N MET A 21 -35.35 -48.29 -10.24
CA MET A 21 -35.19 -48.34 -11.72
C MET A 21 -35.89 -47.34 -12.65
N THR A 22 -35.12 -46.46 -13.24
CA THR A 22 -35.24 -46.24 -14.69
C THR A 22 -33.89 -45.75 -15.24
N LYS A 23 -33.30 -46.51 -16.15
CA LYS A 23 -32.03 -46.19 -16.83
C LYS A 23 -32.29 -45.08 -17.86
N ILE A 24 -32.03 -43.85 -17.49
CA ILE A 24 -31.94 -42.74 -18.45
C ILE A 24 -30.47 -42.46 -18.69
N LYS A 25 -29.99 -42.79 -19.88
CA LYS A 25 -28.68 -42.39 -20.37
C LYS A 25 -28.72 -40.89 -20.64
N PHE A 26 -28.33 -40.09 -19.64
CA PHE A 26 -28.02 -38.71 -19.87
C PHE A 26 -26.61 -38.59 -20.45
N VAL A 27 -26.56 -38.34 -21.74
CA VAL A 27 -25.35 -37.88 -22.43
C VAL A 27 -25.12 -36.44 -21.92
N PHE A 28 -24.25 -36.27 -20.91
CA PHE A 28 -23.78 -34.96 -20.48
C PHE A 28 -22.86 -34.39 -21.56
N PHE A 29 -23.44 -33.55 -22.42
CA PHE A 29 -22.69 -32.69 -23.31
C PHE A 29 -22.10 -31.58 -22.44
N PHE A 30 -20.88 -31.80 -21.94
CA PHE A 30 -20.12 -30.73 -21.25
C PHE A 30 -19.74 -29.67 -22.28
N LEU A 31 -20.60 -28.68 -22.45
CA LEU A 31 -20.22 -27.41 -23.06
C LEU A 31 -19.20 -26.73 -22.12
N LEU A 32 -17.92 -26.91 -22.44
CA LEU A 32 -16.83 -26.08 -21.89
C LEU A 32 -17.04 -24.66 -22.43
N ILE A 33 -17.89 -23.89 -21.73
CA ILE A 33 -17.88 -22.45 -21.85
C ILE A 33 -16.61 -22.02 -21.13
N ALA A 34 -15.53 -21.86 -21.87
CA ALA A 34 -14.36 -21.13 -21.43
C ALA A 34 -14.87 -19.71 -21.11
N GLY A 35 -15.20 -19.49 -19.86
CA GLY A 35 -15.53 -18.17 -19.34
C GLY A 35 -14.30 -17.29 -19.51
N ILE A 36 -14.25 -16.54 -20.61
CA ILE A 36 -13.39 -15.37 -20.72
C ILE A 36 -14.00 -14.39 -19.71
N THR A 37 -13.54 -14.47 -18.45
CA THR A 37 -13.78 -13.38 -17.52
C THR A 37 -13.04 -12.19 -18.10
N PRO A 38 -13.73 -11.11 -18.52
CA PRO A 38 -13.03 -9.89 -18.85
C PRO A 38 -12.27 -9.52 -17.56
N ALA A 39 -10.95 -9.48 -17.62
CA ALA A 39 -10.16 -8.83 -16.59
C ALA A 39 -10.80 -7.45 -16.44
N ALA A 40 -11.33 -7.15 -15.25
CA ALA A 40 -11.81 -5.83 -14.96
C ALA A 40 -10.57 -4.93 -15.06
N THR A 41 -10.41 -4.29 -16.21
CA THR A 41 -9.41 -3.23 -16.40
C THR A 41 -9.91 -2.06 -15.57
N GLY A 42 -9.62 -2.11 -14.28
CA GLY A 42 -9.79 -0.94 -13.42
C GLY A 42 -8.97 0.18 -14.06
N ALA A 43 -9.67 1.26 -14.44
CA ALA A 43 -8.95 2.40 -15.01
C ALA A 43 -7.93 2.87 -13.98
N CYS A 44 -6.66 3.01 -14.39
CA CYS A 44 -5.62 3.54 -13.53
C CYS A 44 -6.06 4.90 -12.97
N PRO A 45 -5.88 5.17 -11.68
CA PRO A 45 -6.22 6.47 -11.08
C PRO A 45 -5.53 7.63 -11.81
N VAL A 46 -4.31 7.38 -12.26
CA VAL A 46 -3.48 8.31 -13.06
C VAL A 46 -2.68 7.52 -14.09
N GLN A 47 -2.50 8.08 -15.29
CA GLN A 47 -1.93 7.38 -16.45
C GLN A 47 -0.41 7.50 -16.59
N THR A 48 0.23 8.46 -15.92
CA THR A 48 1.65 8.78 -16.07
C THR A 48 2.39 8.63 -14.74
N PRO A 49 3.69 8.26 -14.73
CA PRO A 49 4.43 8.04 -13.49
C PRO A 49 4.60 9.32 -12.66
N ASP A 50 4.86 10.45 -13.30
CA ASP A 50 4.93 11.76 -12.66
C ASP A 50 3.58 12.17 -12.05
N GLY A 51 2.48 11.95 -12.77
CA GLY A 51 1.14 12.23 -12.28
C GLY A 51 0.75 11.35 -11.08
N VAL A 52 1.20 10.09 -11.03
CA VAL A 52 0.99 9.21 -9.86
C VAL A 52 1.75 9.73 -8.65
N ALA A 53 3.02 10.09 -8.80
CA ALA A 53 3.83 10.66 -7.74
C ALA A 53 3.26 12.01 -7.28
N ASP A 54 2.93 12.91 -8.20
CA ASP A 54 2.32 14.21 -7.88
C ASP A 54 1.03 14.05 -7.08
N LYS A 55 0.13 13.16 -7.52
CA LYS A 55 -1.13 12.89 -6.82
C LYS A 55 -0.91 12.29 -5.43
N PHE A 56 0.06 11.39 -5.29
CA PHE A 56 0.41 10.79 -4.01
C PHE A 56 0.88 11.86 -3.03
N TYR A 57 1.87 12.66 -3.40
CA TYR A 57 2.44 13.69 -2.54
C TYR A 57 1.43 14.79 -2.20
N SER A 58 0.72 15.31 -3.18
CA SER A 58 -0.29 16.36 -2.97
C SER A 58 -1.51 15.89 -2.15
N THR A 59 -1.86 14.60 -2.18
CA THR A 59 -3.03 14.07 -1.46
C THR A 59 -2.68 13.54 -0.08
N TYR A 60 -1.51 12.92 0.08
CA TYR A 60 -1.13 12.23 1.32
C TYR A 60 -0.12 13.03 2.15
N VAL A 61 1.05 13.34 1.57
CA VAL A 61 2.17 13.89 2.35
C VAL A 61 1.90 15.33 2.76
N PHE A 62 1.31 16.12 1.85
CA PHE A 62 1.08 17.57 2.04
C PHE A 62 -0.39 17.96 2.12
N SER A 63 -1.25 17.03 2.50
CA SER A 63 -2.68 17.30 2.67
C SER A 63 -2.99 17.82 4.07
N ASP A 64 -3.60 18.98 4.17
CA ASP A 64 -4.06 19.55 5.44
C ASP A 64 -5.18 18.72 6.11
N THR A 65 -5.82 17.82 5.38
CA THR A 65 -7.00 17.10 5.87
C THR A 65 -6.69 15.76 6.51
N GLY A 66 -5.52 15.17 6.22
CA GLY A 66 -5.15 13.85 6.70
C GLY A 66 -6.16 12.74 6.36
N PHE A 67 -5.87 11.52 6.74
CA PHE A 67 -6.82 10.41 6.63
C PHE A 67 -7.61 10.26 7.94
N LYS A 68 -8.90 9.93 7.83
CA LYS A 68 -9.79 9.75 8.98
C LYS A 68 -9.48 8.49 9.79
N SER A 69 -8.83 7.51 9.17
CA SER A 69 -8.46 6.24 9.81
C SER A 69 -7.28 5.57 9.13
N GLU A 70 -6.58 4.68 9.86
CA GLU A 70 -5.55 3.78 9.30
C GLU A 70 -6.10 2.99 8.09
N LYS A 71 -7.35 2.55 8.16
CA LYS A 71 -7.99 1.81 7.06
C LYS A 71 -8.07 2.64 5.78
N ASP A 72 -8.47 3.90 5.89
CA ASP A 72 -8.58 4.79 4.72
C ASP A 72 -7.20 5.09 4.13
N GLN A 73 -6.20 5.25 4.99
CA GLN A 73 -4.81 5.46 4.60
C GLN A 73 -4.23 4.24 3.88
N LEU A 74 -4.43 3.04 4.41
CA LEU A 74 -3.99 1.80 3.77
C LEU A 74 -4.71 1.55 2.44
N ALA A 75 -6.00 1.87 2.34
CA ALA A 75 -6.73 1.78 1.08
C ALA A 75 -6.19 2.76 0.02
N PHE A 76 -5.78 3.96 0.44
CA PHE A 76 -5.09 4.90 -0.45
C PHE A 76 -3.75 4.34 -0.91
N PHE A 77 -2.91 3.86 0.00
CA PHE A 77 -1.60 3.30 -0.33
C PHE A 77 -1.69 2.13 -1.32
N GLN A 78 -2.67 1.27 -1.17
CA GLN A 78 -2.89 0.12 -2.06
C GLN A 78 -3.08 0.53 -3.52
N ASN A 79 -3.61 1.73 -3.78
CA ASN A 79 -3.82 2.24 -5.13
C ASN A 79 -2.58 2.90 -5.75
N TYR A 80 -1.63 3.35 -4.93
CA TYR A 80 -0.49 4.14 -5.39
C TYR A 80 0.86 3.46 -5.25
N LEU A 81 0.95 2.45 -4.37
CA LEU A 81 2.21 1.77 -4.07
C LEU A 81 2.23 0.37 -4.67
N THR A 82 3.42 -0.10 -5.06
CA THR A 82 3.57 -1.50 -5.46
C THR A 82 3.22 -2.43 -4.31
N PRO A 83 2.76 -3.67 -4.59
CA PRO A 83 2.48 -4.64 -3.54
C PRO A 83 3.63 -4.86 -2.56
N SER A 84 4.88 -4.80 -3.05
CA SER A 84 6.08 -4.98 -2.22
C SER A 84 6.30 -3.83 -1.23
N LEU A 85 6.13 -2.59 -1.64
CA LEU A 85 6.22 -1.43 -0.74
C LEU A 85 5.02 -1.38 0.20
N TYR A 86 3.82 -1.63 -0.30
CA TYR A 86 2.60 -1.67 0.50
C TYR A 86 2.71 -2.67 1.67
N GLN A 87 3.22 -3.88 1.43
CA GLN A 87 3.40 -4.89 2.48
C GLN A 87 4.40 -4.45 3.57
N LEU A 88 5.45 -3.74 3.21
CA LEU A 88 6.37 -3.17 4.20
C LEU A 88 5.68 -2.10 5.07
N ILE A 89 4.83 -1.28 4.48
CA ILE A 89 4.04 -0.29 5.23
C ILE A 89 3.06 -0.97 6.18
N VAL A 90 2.33 -1.99 5.75
CA VAL A 90 1.48 -2.79 6.63
C VAL A 90 2.30 -3.40 7.78
N GLY A 91 3.49 -3.94 7.47
CA GLY A 91 4.43 -4.47 8.47
C GLY A 91 4.86 -3.42 9.50
N ALA A 92 5.06 -2.16 9.09
CA ALA A 92 5.39 -1.06 10.00
C ALA A 92 4.23 -0.71 10.95
N TYR A 93 2.99 -0.67 10.45
CA TYR A 93 1.81 -0.50 11.31
C TYR A 93 1.64 -1.65 12.31
N ASP A 94 1.86 -2.88 11.87
CA ASP A 94 1.78 -4.05 12.75
C ASP A 94 2.94 -4.06 13.76
N ARG A 95 4.11 -3.52 13.39
CA ARG A 95 5.21 -3.31 14.32
C ARG A 95 4.83 -2.32 15.42
N ASN A 96 4.30 -1.17 15.09
CA ASN A 96 3.84 -0.20 16.07
C ASN A 96 2.79 -0.78 17.02
N LYS A 97 1.85 -1.59 16.54
CA LYS A 97 0.86 -2.27 17.38
C LYS A 97 1.52 -3.23 18.38
N ARG A 98 2.55 -3.96 17.94
CA ARG A 98 3.32 -4.85 18.85
C ARG A 98 4.10 -4.05 19.90
N ASP A 99 4.76 -2.96 19.51
CA ASP A 99 5.51 -2.10 20.42
C ASP A 99 4.59 -1.53 21.51
N TYR A 100 3.43 -1.00 21.14
CA TYR A 100 2.42 -0.53 22.11
C TYR A 100 1.85 -1.63 23.00
N ALA A 101 1.77 -2.87 22.52
CA ALA A 101 1.32 -3.99 23.34
C ALA A 101 2.36 -4.40 24.39
N ILE A 102 3.66 -4.16 24.14
CA ILE A 102 4.76 -4.42 25.06
C ILE A 102 4.87 -3.28 26.08
N ASP A 103 4.96 -2.05 25.61
CA ASP A 103 4.98 -0.86 26.46
C ASP A 103 4.12 0.28 25.86
N PRO A 104 2.91 0.48 26.40
CA PRO A 104 2.01 1.53 25.92
C PRO A 104 2.53 2.97 26.16
N THR A 105 3.59 3.13 26.97
CA THR A 105 4.16 4.44 27.31
C THR A 105 5.40 4.78 26.51
N ALA A 106 6.03 3.76 25.88
CA ALA A 106 7.18 3.97 25.02
C ALA A 106 6.76 4.46 23.63
N LYS A 107 7.67 5.18 22.97
CA LYS A 107 7.48 5.57 21.59
C LYS A 107 7.72 4.35 20.71
N PRO A 108 6.75 3.94 19.85
CA PRO A 108 6.94 2.79 18.98
C PRO A 108 7.97 3.08 17.89
N THR A 109 8.49 2.03 17.25
CA THR A 109 9.53 2.09 16.22
C THR A 109 9.22 3.11 15.11
N PHE A 110 7.97 3.18 14.66
CA PHE A 110 7.49 4.13 13.66
C PHE A 110 6.53 5.15 14.28
N GLY A 111 6.86 5.67 15.47
CA GLY A 111 6.00 6.56 16.25
C GLY A 111 5.77 7.93 15.63
N ASP A 112 6.68 8.40 14.80
CA ASP A 112 6.51 9.64 14.02
C ASP A 112 5.76 9.43 12.70
N GLY A 113 5.29 8.20 12.45
CA GLY A 113 4.67 7.82 11.19
C GLY A 113 5.66 7.29 10.17
N ILE A 114 5.17 7.08 8.97
CA ILE A 114 5.99 6.63 7.85
C ILE A 114 6.44 7.86 7.07
N ILE A 115 7.75 8.03 6.96
CA ILE A 115 8.35 9.15 6.25
C ILE A 115 8.36 8.90 4.73
N PHE A 116 8.06 9.93 3.95
CA PHE A 116 8.08 9.88 2.49
C PHE A 116 8.95 11.00 1.89
N THR A 117 9.71 11.71 2.71
CA THR A 117 10.66 12.75 2.31
C THR A 117 11.92 12.69 3.18
N SER A 118 13.03 13.27 2.72
CA SER A 118 14.30 13.32 3.47
C SER A 118 14.20 14.13 4.76
N TYR A 119 13.29 15.08 4.87
CA TYR A 119 13.14 15.97 6.02
C TYR A 119 11.73 15.88 6.62
N PRO A 120 11.42 14.82 7.38
CA PRO A 120 10.07 14.61 7.91
C PRO A 120 9.71 15.44 9.14
N SER A 121 10.66 16.20 9.70
CA SER A 121 10.56 16.67 11.08
C SER A 121 9.63 17.87 11.30
N ASP A 122 9.29 18.62 10.23
CA ASP A 122 8.48 19.83 10.38
C ASP A 122 7.54 20.03 9.18
N SER A 123 6.56 19.13 9.04
CA SER A 123 5.56 19.15 7.98
C SER A 123 4.83 20.50 7.78
N TYR A 124 4.85 21.37 8.80
CA TYR A 124 4.32 22.73 8.69
C TYR A 124 5.16 23.66 7.83
N TYR A 125 6.43 23.32 7.61
CA TYR A 125 7.37 24.19 6.90
C TYR A 125 7.79 23.63 5.53
N GLU A 126 7.46 22.39 5.26
CA GLU A 126 7.77 21.76 3.98
C GLU A 126 6.70 22.04 2.94
N LYS A 127 7.12 22.26 1.70
CA LYS A 127 6.24 22.41 0.53
C LYS A 127 6.71 21.49 -0.57
N PHE A 128 5.75 20.88 -1.23
CA PHE A 128 5.96 20.09 -2.42
C PHE A 128 5.78 20.96 -3.66
N ASP A 129 6.80 21.00 -4.52
CA ASP A 129 6.84 21.84 -5.72
C ASP A 129 6.44 21.09 -6.97
N GLY A 130 6.40 19.75 -6.90
CA GLY A 130 6.00 18.92 -8.02
C GLY A 130 7.03 17.86 -8.37
N VAL A 131 6.83 17.26 -9.54
CA VAL A 131 7.59 16.10 -10.02
C VAL A 131 8.20 16.41 -11.40
N THR A 132 9.43 15.95 -11.60
CA THR A 132 10.08 16.01 -12.92
C THR A 132 10.34 14.61 -13.46
N LEU A 133 9.87 14.38 -14.69
CA LEU A 133 10.13 13.18 -15.46
C LEU A 133 11.48 13.30 -16.18
N PRO A 134 12.36 12.28 -16.18
CA PRO A 134 13.61 12.35 -16.88
C PRO A 134 13.37 12.42 -18.40
N SER A 135 14.18 13.20 -19.10
CA SER A 135 14.08 13.37 -20.56
C SER A 135 14.31 12.06 -21.34
N SER A 136 14.91 11.06 -20.70
CA SER A 136 15.11 9.72 -21.27
C SER A 136 13.88 8.83 -21.25
N PHE A 137 12.83 9.20 -20.50
CA PHE A 137 11.61 8.41 -20.35
C PHE A 137 10.90 8.20 -21.69
N LYS A 138 10.41 6.96 -21.88
CA LYS A 138 9.60 6.57 -23.05
C LYS A 138 8.29 5.95 -22.58
N PRO A 139 7.17 6.21 -23.27
CA PRO A 139 5.85 5.67 -22.87
C PRO A 139 5.77 4.14 -22.73
N GLY A 140 6.72 3.41 -23.34
CA GLY A 140 6.80 1.94 -23.26
C GLY A 140 7.63 1.41 -22.09
N ASP A 141 8.26 2.27 -21.31
CA ASP A 141 9.07 1.84 -20.16
C ASP A 141 8.19 1.26 -19.07
N ASN A 142 8.70 0.23 -18.39
CA ASN A 142 8.03 -0.39 -17.24
C ASN A 142 8.54 0.13 -15.89
N ASN A 143 9.67 0.81 -15.88
CA ASN A 143 10.25 1.44 -14.71
C ASN A 143 10.82 2.80 -15.09
N VAL A 144 10.71 3.75 -14.18
CA VAL A 144 11.31 5.08 -14.33
C VAL A 144 11.57 5.67 -12.94
N THR A 145 12.64 6.44 -12.80
CA THR A 145 12.88 7.28 -11.64
C THR A 145 12.37 8.69 -11.93
N VAL A 146 11.51 9.21 -11.08
CA VAL A 146 11.06 10.61 -11.14
C VAL A 146 11.70 11.40 -10.01
N THR A 147 12.03 12.67 -10.26
CA THR A 147 12.57 13.58 -9.24
C THR A 147 11.43 14.32 -8.56
N LEU A 148 11.43 14.30 -7.23
CA LEU A 148 10.51 14.99 -6.35
C LEU A 148 11.17 16.29 -5.88
N HIS A 149 10.48 17.41 -5.97
CA HIS A 149 11.02 18.73 -5.61
C HIS A 149 10.31 19.28 -4.38
N PHE A 150 11.09 19.77 -3.43
CA PHE A 150 10.60 20.32 -2.18
C PHE A 150 11.35 21.58 -1.78
N HIS A 151 10.73 22.41 -0.96
CA HIS A 151 11.39 23.55 -0.31
C HIS A 151 10.82 23.80 1.10
N PHE A 152 11.52 24.55 1.93
CA PHE A 152 11.00 25.02 3.21
C PHE A 152 10.23 26.34 3.03
N SER A 153 8.98 26.39 3.49
CA SER A 153 8.13 27.59 3.36
C SER A 153 8.64 28.83 4.11
N VAL A 154 9.53 28.62 5.09
CA VAL A 154 10.16 29.71 5.87
C VAL A 154 11.45 30.22 5.23
N ASP A 155 12.04 29.43 4.32
CA ASP A 155 13.25 29.79 3.59
C ASP A 155 13.23 29.16 2.20
N ASP A 156 12.65 29.85 1.23
CA ASP A 156 12.54 29.41 -0.17
C ASP A 156 13.90 29.09 -0.82
N LYS A 157 15.02 29.45 -0.17
CA LYS A 157 16.37 29.13 -0.66
C LYS A 157 16.82 27.72 -0.26
N LYS A 158 16.16 27.11 0.71
CA LYS A 158 16.43 25.74 1.11
C LYS A 158 15.47 24.81 0.40
N ALA A 159 15.90 24.35 -0.77
CA ALA A 159 15.23 23.32 -1.55
C ALA A 159 16.02 22.02 -1.52
N TRP A 160 15.32 20.90 -1.60
CA TRP A 160 15.94 19.57 -1.77
C TRP A 160 15.17 18.73 -2.76
N GLN A 161 15.72 17.60 -3.10
CA GLN A 161 15.13 16.67 -4.06
C GLN A 161 15.29 15.27 -3.51
N ASP A 162 14.21 14.48 -3.64
CA ASP A 162 14.23 13.04 -3.47
C ASP A 162 13.87 12.36 -4.79
N GLU A 163 13.96 11.05 -4.85
CA GLU A 163 13.60 10.30 -6.05
C GLU A 163 12.53 9.26 -5.72
N ALA A 164 11.50 9.15 -6.55
CA ALA A 164 10.58 8.04 -6.51
C ALA A 164 10.87 7.06 -7.65
N LEU A 165 11.14 5.81 -7.29
CA LEU A 165 11.24 4.70 -8.24
C LEU A 165 9.83 4.25 -8.57
N MET A 166 9.44 4.43 -9.83
CA MET A 166 8.13 4.07 -10.35
C MET A 166 8.19 2.76 -11.12
N ALA A 167 7.20 1.90 -10.93
CA ALA A 167 7.06 0.65 -11.67
C ALA A 167 5.65 0.49 -12.23
N ARG A 168 5.53 -0.17 -13.38
CA ARG A 168 4.24 -0.60 -13.91
C ARG A 168 3.82 -1.91 -13.28
N SER A 169 2.60 -1.95 -12.79
CA SER A 169 1.94 -3.18 -12.38
C SER A 169 1.80 -4.15 -13.56
N ALA A 170 2.16 -5.40 -13.34
CA ALA A 170 2.02 -6.45 -14.35
C ALA A 170 0.55 -6.83 -14.60
N ASP A 171 -0.33 -6.60 -13.62
CA ASP A 171 -1.72 -7.05 -13.65
C ASP A 171 -2.62 -6.10 -14.46
N ASP A 172 -2.46 -4.79 -14.27
CA ASP A 172 -3.32 -3.77 -14.86
C ASP A 172 -2.57 -2.69 -15.67
N GLY A 173 -1.23 -2.72 -15.64
CA GLY A 173 -0.36 -1.77 -16.33
C GLY A 173 -0.33 -0.38 -15.68
N CYS A 174 -0.90 -0.21 -14.50
CA CYS A 174 -0.91 1.06 -13.77
C CYS A 174 0.47 1.39 -13.20
N TRP A 175 0.83 2.67 -13.21
CA TRP A 175 2.03 3.13 -12.54
C TRP A 175 1.83 3.16 -11.03
N GLN A 176 2.86 2.73 -10.29
CA GLN A 176 2.90 2.70 -8.84
C GLN A 176 4.28 3.09 -8.34
N ILE A 177 4.34 3.68 -7.15
CA ILE A 177 5.59 3.98 -6.45
C ILE A 177 6.13 2.67 -5.88
N ASP A 178 7.33 2.28 -6.29
CA ASP A 178 8.01 1.08 -5.79
C ASP A 178 8.94 1.38 -4.62
N ASN A 179 9.63 2.51 -4.63
CA ASN A 179 10.52 2.93 -3.57
C ASN A 179 10.71 4.44 -3.58
N ILE A 180 11.23 4.99 -2.49
CA ILE A 180 11.67 6.38 -2.40
C ILE A 180 13.12 6.36 -1.98
N ILE A 181 13.93 7.15 -2.64
CA ILE A 181 15.34 7.34 -2.35
C ILE A 181 15.48 8.74 -1.73
N PHE A 182 15.96 8.77 -0.51
CA PHE A 182 16.20 9.98 0.25
C PHE A 182 17.61 10.49 -0.02
N HIS A 183 17.73 11.77 -0.31
CA HIS A 183 19.02 12.45 -0.51
C HIS A 183 19.27 13.39 0.65
N GLU A 184 19.90 12.90 1.72
CA GLU A 184 20.33 13.73 2.86
C GLU A 184 21.64 14.44 2.52
N ASP A 185 21.69 15.77 2.70
CA ASP A 185 22.80 16.63 2.25
C ASP A 185 24.15 16.38 2.96
N GLU A 186 24.21 15.75 4.15
CA GLU A 186 25.41 15.80 4.97
C GLU A 186 26.31 14.56 4.91
N ASP A 187 25.81 13.38 4.54
CA ASP A 187 26.58 12.13 4.67
C ASP A 187 26.76 11.31 3.40
N ASN A 188 26.23 11.71 2.26
CA ASN A 188 26.15 10.88 1.03
C ASN A 188 25.57 9.46 1.28
N SER A 189 24.93 9.23 2.39
CA SER A 189 24.23 7.99 2.67
C SER A 189 22.90 8.00 1.95
N VAL A 190 22.82 7.26 0.87
CA VAL A 190 21.55 7.05 0.15
C VAL A 190 20.73 6.07 0.98
N LEU A 191 19.73 6.58 1.69
CA LEU A 191 18.77 5.76 2.41
C LEU A 191 17.51 5.59 1.56
N SER A 192 16.99 4.40 1.48
CA SER A 192 15.71 4.17 0.79
C SER A 192 14.59 3.83 1.78
N LEU A 193 13.36 4.21 1.42
CA LEU A 193 12.16 3.92 2.22
C LEU A 193 12.04 2.41 2.51
N LYS A 194 12.27 1.56 1.50
CA LYS A 194 12.20 0.10 1.69
C LYS A 194 13.23 -0.42 2.69
N GLU A 195 14.46 0.09 2.66
CA GLU A 195 15.51 -0.32 3.61
C GLU A 195 15.21 0.17 5.01
N TRP A 196 14.77 1.41 5.15
CA TRP A 196 14.36 1.98 6.44
C TRP A 196 13.21 1.17 7.07
N LEU A 197 12.16 0.86 6.30
CA LEU A 197 11.03 0.05 6.77
C LEU A 197 11.47 -1.36 7.19
N LYS A 198 12.26 -2.06 6.36
CA LYS A 198 12.79 -3.39 6.68
C LYS A 198 13.58 -3.38 7.98
N LYS A 199 14.52 -2.45 8.11
CA LYS A 199 15.34 -2.30 9.31
C LYS A 199 14.49 -2.10 10.56
N GLY A 200 13.50 -1.21 10.52
CA GLY A 200 12.61 -0.96 11.66
C GLY A 200 11.72 -2.15 12.01
N ILE A 201 11.21 -2.89 11.00
CA ILE A 201 10.36 -4.08 11.23
C ILE A 201 11.17 -5.22 11.87
N GLU A 202 12.43 -5.41 11.47
CA GLU A 202 13.31 -6.51 11.89
C GLU A 202 14.07 -6.20 13.20
N SER A 203 14.12 -4.92 13.61
CA SER A 203 14.80 -4.53 14.85
C SER A 203 14.14 -5.20 16.06
N PRO A 204 14.91 -5.62 17.10
CA PRO A 204 14.31 -6.07 18.35
C PRO A 204 13.42 -4.99 18.94
N ALA A 205 12.36 -5.40 19.65
CA ALA A 205 11.58 -4.46 20.47
C ALA A 205 12.45 -4.06 21.68
N GLU A 206 12.64 -2.78 21.90
CA GLU A 206 13.36 -2.24 23.05
C GLU A 206 12.50 -2.23 24.32
#